data_c31c1f17d71b714a6c84a8ec5f0fa767
#
_entry.id   c31c1f17d71b714a6c84a8ec5f0fa767
#
_cell.length_a   1.000
_cell.length_b   1.000
_cell.length_c   1.000
_cell.angle_alpha   90.00
_cell.angle_beta   90.00
_cell.angle_gamma   90.00
#
_symmetry.space_group_name_H-M   'P 1'
#
loop_
_entity.id
_entity.type
_entity.pdbx_description
1 polymer ?
#
loop_
_entity_poly.entity_id
_entity_poly.type
_entity_poly.pdbx_seq_one_letter_code
_entity_poly.pdbx_strand_id
1 'polypeptide(L)'
;MKKLVKAAETVHENGGKVVATIVCSSPWILTNLEPYCDALLAQYTTSGASLDNARKAQLDVITGAFNPTGKLAVTMVSSPDVIALHEETLADGTVAEICASPNDVPGYDKDQYIDPAILANVKGGSYAYQDADGNYYVSGFGLSY
;
A
#
# COMPACT_ATOMS: atom_id res chain seq x y z
N MET A 1 -5.05 -3.27 15.01
CA MET A 1 -4.67 -4.40 14.16
C MET A 1 -5.12 -5.76 14.69
N LYS A 2 -4.73 -6.25 15.91
CA LYS A 2 -5.12 -7.59 16.45
C LYS A 2 -6.63 -7.91 16.40
N LYS A 3 -7.51 -6.91 16.66
CA LYS A 3 -8.98 -7.12 16.58
C LYS A 3 -9.46 -7.35 15.16
N LEU A 4 -8.84 -6.70 14.18
CA LEU A 4 -9.20 -6.82 12.76
C LEU A 4 -8.79 -8.20 12.23
N VAL A 5 -7.57 -8.64 12.55
CA VAL A 5 -7.08 -9.99 12.20
C VAL A 5 -8.02 -11.07 12.75
N LYS A 6 -8.33 -11.01 14.06
CA LYS A 6 -9.25 -11.96 14.68
C LYS A 6 -10.65 -11.95 14.04
N ALA A 7 -11.15 -10.78 13.65
CA ALA A 7 -12.44 -10.69 12.96
C ALA A 7 -12.37 -11.34 11.57
N ALA A 8 -11.29 -11.10 10.82
CA ALA A 8 -11.07 -11.72 9.52
C ALA A 8 -10.98 -13.25 9.61
N GLU A 9 -10.20 -13.77 10.57
CA GLU A 9 -10.11 -15.21 10.84
C GLU A 9 -11.49 -15.81 11.12
N THR A 10 -12.29 -15.17 11.99
CA THR A 10 -13.66 -15.64 12.31
C THR A 10 -14.55 -15.64 11.08
N VAL A 11 -14.45 -14.64 10.20
CA VAL A 11 -15.22 -14.58 8.95
C VAL A 11 -14.83 -15.72 8.03
N HIS A 12 -13.52 -15.97 7.85
CA HIS A 12 -13.02 -17.05 7.01
C HIS A 12 -13.40 -18.44 7.53
N GLU A 13 -13.31 -18.67 8.85
CA GLU A 13 -13.74 -19.91 9.50
C GLU A 13 -15.22 -20.25 9.22
N ASN A 14 -16.05 -19.23 9.00
CA ASN A 14 -17.45 -19.38 8.67
C ASN A 14 -17.75 -19.28 7.15
N GLY A 15 -16.73 -19.39 6.30
CA GLY A 15 -16.86 -19.39 4.84
C GLY A 15 -17.18 -18.02 4.25
N GLY A 16 -17.02 -16.94 5.01
CA GLY A 16 -17.21 -15.56 4.56
C GLY A 16 -15.99 -15.01 3.84
N LYS A 17 -16.16 -13.82 3.28
CA LYS A 17 -15.10 -13.06 2.60
C LYS A 17 -14.84 -11.73 3.29
N VAL A 18 -13.60 -11.30 3.30
CA VAL A 18 -13.15 -10.05 3.91
C VAL A 18 -12.72 -9.08 2.84
N VAL A 19 -13.43 -7.97 2.73
CA VAL A 19 -13.06 -6.84 1.88
C VAL A 19 -12.65 -5.68 2.77
N ALA A 20 -11.42 -5.23 2.66
CA ALA A 20 -10.94 -4.05 3.36
C ALA A 20 -10.92 -2.83 2.44
N THR A 21 -11.41 -1.70 2.96
CA THR A 21 -11.28 -0.40 2.29
C THR A 21 -10.33 0.48 3.08
N ILE A 22 -9.32 1.02 2.41
CA ILE A 22 -8.35 1.93 3.02
C ILE A 22 -8.45 3.32 2.40
N VAL A 23 -8.38 4.35 3.24
CA VAL A 23 -8.29 5.74 2.76
C VAL A 23 -6.82 6.11 2.61
N CYS A 24 -6.39 6.25 1.37
CA CYS A 24 -5.00 6.50 1.02
C CYS A 24 -4.71 8.00 0.90
N SER A 25 -4.53 8.69 2.02
CA SER A 25 -3.95 10.04 2.02
C SER A 25 -2.41 10.00 1.95
N SER A 26 -1.83 8.84 2.24
CA SER A 26 -0.40 8.53 2.18
C SER A 26 -0.22 7.04 1.89
N PRO A 27 0.97 6.57 1.51
CA PRO A 27 1.26 5.14 1.39
C PRO A 27 0.99 4.38 2.69
N TRP A 28 0.52 3.15 2.57
CA TRP A 28 0.26 2.25 3.70
C TRP A 28 1.26 1.12 3.73
N ILE A 29 1.54 0.63 4.93
CA ILE A 29 2.26 -0.63 5.15
C ILE A 29 1.21 -1.72 5.25
N LEU A 30 1.13 -2.57 4.23
CA LEU A 30 0.05 -3.54 4.06
C LEU A 30 0.34 -4.89 4.70
N THR A 31 1.57 -5.16 5.13
CA THR A 31 2.07 -6.44 5.65
C THR A 31 1.17 -7.06 6.73
N ASN A 32 0.50 -6.23 7.53
CA ASN A 32 -0.38 -6.69 8.62
C ASN A 32 -1.87 -6.55 8.30
N LEU A 33 -2.24 -6.23 7.07
CA LEU A 33 -3.63 -6.06 6.64
C LEU A 33 -3.98 -6.96 5.46
N GLU A 34 -3.24 -6.81 4.36
CA GLU A 34 -3.54 -7.46 3.09
C GLU A 34 -3.64 -8.99 3.19
N PRO A 35 -2.73 -9.71 3.93
CA PRO A 35 -2.81 -11.17 4.02
C PRO A 35 -4.08 -11.74 4.67
N TYR A 36 -4.88 -10.88 5.30
CA TYR A 36 -6.14 -11.25 5.95
C TYR A 36 -7.38 -10.83 5.14
N CYS A 37 -7.17 -10.30 3.95
CA CYS A 37 -8.24 -9.79 3.09
C CYS A 37 -8.34 -10.61 1.81
N ASP A 38 -9.56 -10.88 1.36
CA ASP A 38 -9.82 -11.47 0.04
C ASP A 38 -9.80 -10.38 -1.05
N ALA A 39 -10.05 -9.14 -0.68
CA ALA A 39 -9.91 -7.98 -1.55
C ALA A 39 -9.56 -6.72 -0.76
N LEU A 40 -8.80 -5.83 -1.38
CA LEU A 40 -8.38 -4.56 -0.81
C LEU A 40 -8.74 -3.42 -1.78
N LEU A 41 -9.56 -2.47 -1.31
CA LEU A 41 -9.91 -1.26 -2.05
C LEU A 41 -9.13 -0.06 -1.50
N ALA A 42 -8.38 0.62 -2.36
CA ALA A 42 -7.77 1.91 -2.06
C ALA A 42 -8.71 3.03 -2.48
N GLN A 43 -9.06 3.90 -1.53
CA GLN A 43 -9.83 5.11 -1.77
C GLN A 43 -8.97 6.32 -1.49
N TYR A 44 -8.88 7.23 -2.43
CA TYR A 44 -8.29 8.55 -2.23
C TYR A 44 -9.36 9.50 -1.70
N THR A 45 -8.96 10.37 -0.77
CA THR A 45 -9.84 11.21 0.07
C THR A 45 -11.05 11.79 -0.63
N THR A 46 -12.19 11.67 0.05
CA THR A 46 -13.39 12.43 -0.26
C THR A 46 -13.66 13.40 0.88
N SER A 47 -13.99 14.65 0.56
CA SER A 47 -14.34 15.65 1.55
C SER A 47 -15.83 15.99 1.53
N GLY A 48 -16.42 16.18 2.70
CA GLY A 48 -17.73 16.81 2.89
C GLY A 48 -18.91 16.09 2.22
N ALA A 49 -19.66 16.80 1.43
CA ALA A 49 -20.93 16.36 0.82
C ALA A 49 -20.81 15.16 -0.15
N SER A 50 -19.60 14.76 -0.50
CA SER A 50 -19.33 13.61 -1.39
C SER A 50 -19.25 12.28 -0.67
N LEU A 51 -19.34 12.23 0.66
CA LEU A 51 -19.12 11.00 1.45
C LEU A 51 -20.13 9.90 1.11
N ASP A 52 -21.39 10.24 0.93
CA ASP A 52 -22.41 9.25 0.60
C ASP A 52 -22.24 8.70 -0.82
N ASN A 53 -21.84 9.55 -1.77
CA ASN A 53 -21.51 9.13 -3.13
C ASN A 53 -20.28 8.23 -3.14
N ALA A 54 -19.27 8.53 -2.33
CA ALA A 54 -18.08 7.70 -2.19
C ALA A 54 -18.40 6.32 -1.60
N ARG A 55 -19.23 6.26 -0.57
CA ARG A 55 -19.69 5.00 0.02
C ARG A 55 -20.50 4.17 -0.98
N LYS A 56 -21.38 4.84 -1.75
CA LYS A 56 -22.14 4.18 -2.82
C LYS A 56 -21.19 3.61 -3.87
N ALA A 57 -20.21 4.38 -4.35
CA ALA A 57 -19.23 3.92 -5.32
C ALA A 57 -18.42 2.72 -4.81
N GLN A 58 -18.03 2.71 -3.52
CA GLN A 58 -17.40 1.55 -2.91
C GLN A 58 -18.29 0.31 -2.94
N LEU A 59 -19.57 0.45 -2.60
CA LEU A 59 -20.53 -0.66 -2.65
C LEU A 59 -20.74 -1.14 -4.08
N ASP A 60 -20.82 -0.25 -5.06
CA ASP A 60 -20.96 -0.60 -6.47
C ASP A 60 -19.75 -1.44 -6.96
N VAL A 61 -18.53 -1.12 -6.51
CA VAL A 61 -17.35 -1.96 -6.76
C VAL A 61 -17.42 -3.29 -6.03
N ILE A 62 -17.70 -3.30 -4.72
CA ILE A 62 -17.71 -4.53 -3.91
C ILE A 62 -18.77 -5.52 -4.42
N THR A 63 -19.90 -5.03 -4.89
CA THR A 63 -21.01 -5.86 -5.42
C THR A 63 -20.86 -6.23 -6.89
N GLY A 64 -19.82 -5.75 -7.57
CA GLY A 64 -19.60 -5.97 -9.01
C GLY A 64 -20.52 -5.14 -9.91
N ALA A 65 -21.29 -4.18 -9.37
CA ALA A 65 -22.09 -3.26 -10.17
C ALA A 65 -21.24 -2.30 -11.00
N PHE A 66 -20.00 -2.08 -10.60
CA PHE A 66 -19.01 -1.28 -11.31
C PHE A 66 -17.64 -1.95 -11.29
N ASN A 67 -17.05 -2.17 -12.47
CA ASN A 67 -15.68 -2.69 -12.59
C ASN A 67 -14.66 -1.54 -12.41
N PRO A 68 -13.81 -1.57 -11.38
CA PRO A 68 -12.85 -0.50 -11.14
C PRO A 68 -11.77 -0.46 -12.22
N THR A 69 -11.46 0.73 -12.69
CA THR A 69 -10.36 1.00 -13.63
C THR A 69 -9.27 1.87 -12.99
N GLY A 70 -9.51 2.32 -11.76
CA GLY A 70 -8.56 3.12 -11.00
C GLY A 70 -7.28 2.36 -10.69
N LYS A 71 -6.19 3.09 -10.61
CA LYS A 71 -4.86 2.56 -10.28
C LYS A 71 -4.31 3.28 -9.04
N LEU A 72 -3.37 2.63 -8.35
CA LEU A 72 -2.68 3.26 -7.23
C LEU A 72 -1.95 4.51 -7.70
N ALA A 73 -2.17 5.63 -7.01
CA ALA A 73 -1.48 6.89 -7.28
C ALA A 73 -0.07 6.91 -6.68
N VAL A 74 0.17 6.07 -5.66
CA VAL A 74 1.45 5.98 -4.93
C VAL A 74 1.79 4.52 -4.68
N THR A 75 3.08 4.21 -4.59
CA THR A 75 3.57 2.88 -4.22
C THR A 75 3.28 2.61 -2.74
N MET A 76 2.75 1.44 -2.42
CA MET A 76 2.60 0.95 -1.05
C MET A 76 3.92 0.37 -0.59
N VAL A 77 4.35 0.71 0.62
CA VAL A 77 5.68 0.34 1.12
C VAL A 77 5.71 -1.04 1.77
N SER A 78 6.81 -1.76 1.58
CA SER A 78 6.99 -3.12 2.06
C SER A 78 7.19 -3.19 3.59
N SER A 79 7.87 -2.20 4.18
CA SER A 79 8.22 -2.17 5.61
C SER A 79 8.44 -0.72 6.08
N PRO A 80 8.29 -0.42 7.37
CA PRO A 80 8.74 0.85 7.93
C PRO A 80 10.24 1.12 7.70
N ASP A 81 11.04 0.07 7.66
CA ASP A 81 12.51 0.19 7.57
C ASP A 81 12.96 0.74 6.21
N VAL A 82 12.18 0.52 5.14
CA VAL A 82 12.50 1.05 3.81
C VAL A 82 12.23 2.56 3.66
N ILE A 83 11.54 3.16 4.64
CA ILE A 83 11.31 4.61 4.71
C ILE A 83 12.14 5.28 5.80
N ALA A 84 13.07 4.54 6.40
CA ALA A 84 13.96 5.09 7.43
C ALA A 84 14.80 6.24 6.88
N LEU A 85 15.06 7.21 7.73
CA LEU A 85 15.98 8.30 7.42
C LEU A 85 17.41 7.76 7.42
N HIS A 86 18.24 8.26 6.52
CA HIS A 86 19.68 8.05 6.52
C HIS A 86 20.41 9.39 6.41
N GLU A 87 21.63 9.43 6.92
CA GLU A 87 22.49 10.60 6.81
C GLU A 87 23.20 10.58 5.46
N GLU A 88 23.16 11.71 4.76
CA GLU A 88 23.91 11.95 3.54
C GLU A 88 24.76 13.21 3.67
N THR A 89 26.02 13.13 3.28
CA THR A 89 26.89 14.31 3.20
C THR A 89 26.65 15.02 1.87
N LEU A 90 26.09 16.21 1.94
CA LEU A 90 25.81 17.04 0.77
C LEU A 90 27.10 17.61 0.14
N ALA A 91 27.01 18.13 -1.08
CA ALA A 91 28.11 18.66 -1.83
C ALA A 91 28.85 19.84 -1.13
N ASP A 92 28.19 20.52 -0.22
CA ASP A 92 28.75 21.60 0.60
C ASP A 92 29.39 21.09 1.91
N GLY A 93 29.40 19.77 2.13
CA GLY A 93 29.96 19.13 3.31
C GLY A 93 29.02 19.11 4.53
N THR A 94 27.80 19.59 4.41
CA THR A 94 26.80 19.45 5.47
C THR A 94 26.24 18.03 5.48
N VAL A 95 25.91 17.52 6.68
CA VAL A 95 25.20 16.25 6.85
C VAL A 95 23.71 16.54 6.92
N ALA A 96 22.94 15.96 6.02
CA ALA A 96 21.48 16.04 6.01
C ALA A 96 20.87 14.66 6.27
N GLU A 97 19.82 14.64 7.05
CA GLU A 97 18.98 13.45 7.26
C GLU A 97 17.98 13.38 6.10
N ILE A 98 18.12 12.37 5.26
CA ILE A 98 17.35 12.21 4.03
C ILE A 98 16.46 10.99 4.16
N CYS A 99 15.20 11.13 3.78
CA CYS A 99 14.29 9.98 3.66
C CYS A 99 14.68 9.14 2.44
N ALA A 100 14.95 7.87 2.64
CA ALA A 100 15.22 6.92 1.57
C ALA A 100 14.00 6.63 0.67
N SER A 101 12.85 7.21 0.99
CA SER A 101 11.61 7.05 0.26
C SER A 101 11.35 8.24 -0.68
N PRO A 102 11.89 8.26 -1.89
CA PRO A 102 11.60 9.29 -2.86
C PRO A 102 10.15 9.24 -3.32
N ASN A 103 9.69 10.32 -3.94
CA ASN A 103 8.41 10.36 -4.62
C ASN A 103 8.34 9.31 -5.74
N ASP A 104 7.12 8.89 -6.09
CA ASP A 104 6.88 8.01 -7.22
C ASP A 104 7.14 8.76 -8.55
N VAL A 105 8.39 8.78 -8.96
CA VAL A 105 8.83 9.41 -10.21
C VAL A 105 9.02 8.32 -11.26
N PRO A 106 8.43 8.44 -12.46
CA PRO A 106 8.62 7.47 -13.54
C PRO A 106 10.11 7.27 -13.88
N GLY A 107 10.55 6.03 -13.95
CA GLY A 107 11.93 5.67 -14.22
C GLY A 107 12.89 5.77 -13.03
N TYR A 108 12.41 6.17 -11.85
CA TYR A 108 13.19 6.20 -10.64
C TYR A 108 13.14 4.84 -9.95
N ASP A 109 14.29 4.20 -9.84
CA ASP A 109 14.44 2.94 -9.12
C ASP A 109 14.77 3.24 -7.65
N LYS A 110 13.79 3.07 -6.78
CA LYS A 110 13.93 3.35 -5.35
C LYS A 110 14.85 2.36 -4.64
N ASP A 111 14.90 1.13 -5.12
CA ASP A 111 15.62 0.05 -4.46
C ASP A 111 17.14 0.32 -4.45
N GLN A 112 17.66 1.02 -5.45
CA GLN A 112 19.10 1.38 -5.51
C GLN A 112 19.56 2.34 -4.40
N TYR A 113 18.62 3.03 -3.73
CA TYR A 113 18.91 3.98 -2.66
C TYR A 113 18.64 3.41 -1.25
N ILE A 114 18.22 2.16 -1.16
CA ILE A 114 17.94 1.48 0.10
C ILE A 114 19.11 0.53 0.39
N ASP A 115 19.54 0.49 1.65
CA ASP A 115 20.57 -0.45 2.08
C ASP A 115 20.17 -1.89 1.69
N PRO A 116 20.99 -2.62 0.93
CA PRO A 116 20.73 -4.00 0.55
C PRO A 116 20.42 -4.93 1.74
N ALA A 117 20.98 -4.64 2.92
CA ALA A 117 20.70 -5.39 4.13
C ALA A 117 19.24 -5.19 4.61
N ILE A 118 18.66 -4.03 4.39
CA ILE A 118 17.23 -3.76 4.66
C ILE A 118 16.37 -4.51 3.65
N LEU A 119 16.68 -4.39 2.36
CA LEU A 119 15.95 -5.07 1.30
C LEU A 119 15.95 -6.58 1.44
N ALA A 120 17.07 -7.17 1.89
CA ALA A 120 17.19 -8.60 2.13
C ALA A 120 16.21 -9.13 3.22
N ASN A 121 15.72 -8.26 4.08
CA ASN A 121 14.81 -8.61 5.19
C ASN A 121 13.33 -8.32 4.88
N VAL A 122 13.02 -7.74 3.72
CA VAL A 122 11.63 -7.49 3.32
C VAL A 122 11.19 -8.48 2.25
N LYS A 123 9.91 -8.86 2.29
CA LYS A 123 9.32 -9.74 1.29
C LYS A 123 9.40 -9.07 -0.09
N GLY A 124 9.86 -9.82 -1.08
CA GLY A 124 10.05 -9.31 -2.44
C GLY A 124 11.34 -8.53 -2.66
N GLY A 125 12.12 -8.26 -1.62
CA GLY A 125 13.41 -7.58 -1.73
C GLY A 125 13.34 -6.17 -2.34
N SER A 126 12.22 -5.46 -2.14
CA SER A 126 11.94 -4.18 -2.78
C SER A 126 11.30 -3.19 -1.81
N TYR A 127 11.41 -1.90 -2.13
CA TYR A 127 10.65 -0.83 -1.50
C TYR A 127 9.14 -1.08 -1.56
N ALA A 128 8.66 -1.60 -2.69
CA ALA A 128 7.25 -1.86 -2.89
C ALA A 128 6.78 -3.11 -2.15
N TYR A 129 5.59 -3.03 -1.55
CA TYR A 129 4.93 -4.18 -0.96
C TYR A 129 4.66 -5.25 -2.02
N GLN A 130 4.92 -6.53 -1.68
CA GLN A 130 4.60 -7.68 -2.52
C GLN A 130 3.59 -8.58 -1.81
N ASP A 131 2.49 -8.93 -2.50
CA ASP A 131 1.48 -9.87 -2.00
C ASP A 131 1.94 -11.35 -2.09
N ALA A 132 1.05 -12.28 -1.74
CA ALA A 132 1.32 -13.72 -1.79
C ALA A 132 1.49 -14.25 -3.22
N ASP A 133 0.83 -13.62 -4.18
CA ASP A 133 0.83 -14.00 -5.60
C ASP A 133 2.02 -13.39 -6.37
N GLY A 134 2.84 -12.57 -5.71
CA GLY A 134 4.01 -11.95 -6.29
C GLY A 134 3.78 -10.59 -6.95
N ASN A 135 2.59 -10.01 -6.82
CA ASN A 135 2.30 -8.69 -7.36
C ASN A 135 2.93 -7.60 -6.51
N TYR A 136 3.59 -6.63 -7.15
CA TYR A 136 4.10 -5.45 -6.48
C TYR A 136 3.10 -4.30 -6.55
N TYR A 137 2.82 -3.71 -5.40
CA TYR A 137 1.86 -2.61 -5.25
C TYR A 137 2.52 -1.25 -5.53
N VAL A 138 3.02 -1.11 -6.73
CA VAL A 138 3.64 0.13 -7.23
C VAL A 138 2.60 1.14 -7.69
N SER A 139 3.00 2.41 -7.85
CA SER A 139 2.19 3.41 -8.54
C SER A 139 1.79 2.90 -9.92
N GLY A 140 0.52 3.02 -10.27
CA GLY A 140 -0.05 2.45 -11.49
C GLY A 140 -0.57 1.01 -11.37
N PHE A 141 -0.29 0.31 -10.27
CA PHE A 141 -0.87 -1.01 -10.02
C PHE A 141 -2.37 -0.94 -9.72
N GLY A 142 -3.10 -1.94 -10.14
CA GLY A 142 -4.51 -2.12 -9.81
C GLY A 142 -5.13 -3.23 -10.64
N LEU A 143 -5.94 -4.03 -9.97
CA LEU A 143 -6.71 -5.11 -10.56
C LEU A 143 -8.09 -4.63 -11.01
N SER A 144 -8.70 -5.37 -11.91
CA SER A 144 -10.09 -5.24 -12.34
C SER A 144 -10.69 -6.63 -12.49
N TYR A 145 -11.99 -6.74 -12.49
CA TYR A 145 -12.68 -8.00 -12.72
C TYR A 145 -12.41 -8.55 -14.12
#